data_cee06cf1ac53d2d55c2e6c1e7676a0b9
#
_entry.id   cee06cf1ac53d2d55c2e6c1e7676a0b9
#
_cell.length_a   1.000
_cell.length_b   1.000
_cell.length_c   1.000
_cell.angle_alpha   90.00
_cell.angle_beta   90.00
_cell.angle_gamma   90.00
#
_symmetry.space_group_name_H-M   'P 1'
#
loop_
_entity.id
_entity.type
_entity.pdbx_description
1 polymer ?
#
loop_
_entity_poly.entity_id
_entity_poly.type
_entity_poly.pdbx_seq_one_letter_code
_entity_poly.pdbx_strand_id
1 'polypeptide(L)'
;MELNDLLMEISKICLIEQERMKHKQRKGDCFNVFNTLGLRSNEVRLHSAFLAELLNPDGNHGLKDAMLKEFLAAIGLKRDYISNCNTNIVERYIGERTETTGGRIDIILEDGEYAIIIENKIYAIDQYHQLLRYNNYGKQRFPKGFKLIYLTLDGHEASKDSLGDNEIDYHCISYKGHILNWLSKCVMLAYDKPLVRETISQYITLIKQITGQDMNKDSSDRIVDLAINNMEAVVALMDNRAEISSKLRTEFIFKPLKEFAVKMGMEFKLIKEGDESPALKFKMPQWSHYIVITRDDGRDSDWKNLYIGISQSSLLGAKELPIRQLSCFSECSNTYWPYGWEWILYTDWHSTSSYLPIRIGEVSNWIISKIRQIIEEIEDKGLPM
;
A
#
# COMPACT_ATOMS: atom_id res chain seq x y z
N MET A 1 6.32 27.27 24.57
CA MET A 1 5.61 27.81 23.38
C MET A 1 4.15 27.41 23.50
N GLU A 2 3.22 28.32 23.28
CA GLU A 2 1.81 27.96 23.29
C GLU A 2 1.49 27.02 22.10
N LEU A 3 0.45 26.18 22.22
CA LEU A 3 0.06 25.23 21.18
C LEU A 3 -0.18 25.91 19.82
N ASN A 4 -0.76 27.12 19.83
CA ASN A 4 -1.00 27.89 18.60
C ASN A 4 0.31 28.26 17.91
N ASP A 5 1.34 28.64 18.66
CA ASP A 5 2.65 29.02 18.11
C ASP A 5 3.33 27.79 17.48
N LEU A 6 3.25 26.65 18.18
CA LEU A 6 3.75 25.36 17.65
C LEU A 6 3.08 25.00 16.32
N LEU A 7 1.76 25.05 16.27
CA LEU A 7 1.00 24.74 15.06
C LEU A 7 1.29 25.74 13.93
N MET A 8 1.50 27.02 14.24
CA MET A 8 1.89 28.03 13.24
C MET A 8 3.28 27.77 12.68
N GLU A 9 4.26 27.43 13.51
CA GLU A 9 5.62 27.12 13.02
C GLU A 9 5.64 25.85 12.15
N ILE A 10 4.94 24.80 12.57
CA ILE A 10 4.78 23.59 11.74
C ILE A 10 4.08 23.92 10.42
N SER A 11 3.02 24.74 10.45
CA SER A 11 2.30 25.15 9.23
C SER A 11 3.20 25.92 8.26
N LYS A 12 4.10 26.79 8.74
CA LYS A 12 5.09 27.49 7.88
C LYS A 12 6.02 26.49 7.20
N ILE A 13 6.51 25.48 7.93
CA ILE A 13 7.35 24.43 7.35
C ILE A 13 6.58 23.66 6.27
N CYS A 14 5.32 23.28 6.54
CA CYS A 14 4.46 22.60 5.57
C CYS A 14 4.23 23.45 4.30
N LEU A 15 4.03 24.77 4.43
CA LEU A 15 3.88 25.65 3.28
C LEU A 15 5.17 25.72 2.41
N ILE A 16 6.34 25.77 3.04
CA ILE A 16 7.62 25.72 2.32
C ILE A 16 7.73 24.42 1.53
N GLU A 17 7.37 23.28 2.15
CA GLU A 17 7.38 21.98 1.46
C GLU A 17 6.37 21.94 0.29
N GLN A 18 5.19 22.50 0.44
CA GLN A 18 4.21 22.59 -0.65
C GLN A 18 4.76 23.40 -1.83
N GLU A 19 5.38 24.55 -1.58
CA GLU A 19 5.99 25.36 -2.66
C GLU A 19 7.17 24.61 -3.31
N ARG A 20 7.98 23.88 -2.53
CA ARG A 20 9.04 23.01 -3.06
C ARG A 20 8.46 21.94 -3.99
N MET A 21 7.36 21.30 -3.58
CA MET A 21 6.69 20.29 -4.41
C MET A 21 6.10 20.88 -5.69
N LYS A 22 5.45 22.04 -5.63
CA LYS A 22 4.99 22.75 -6.83
C LYS A 22 6.14 23.09 -7.78
N HIS A 23 7.28 23.51 -7.25
CA HIS A 23 8.46 23.78 -8.06
C HIS A 23 9.00 22.53 -8.76
N LYS A 24 9.10 21.40 -8.04
CA LYS A 24 9.46 20.10 -8.61
C LYS A 24 8.47 19.67 -9.71
N GLN A 25 7.17 19.84 -9.46
CA GLN A 25 6.14 19.51 -10.45
C GLN A 25 6.31 20.30 -11.75
N ARG A 26 6.56 21.61 -11.66
CA ARG A 26 6.81 22.46 -12.84
C ARG A 26 8.05 22.03 -13.64
N LYS A 27 9.05 21.45 -12.98
CA LYS A 27 10.27 20.92 -13.60
C LYS A 27 10.12 19.50 -14.17
N GLY A 28 9.02 18.83 -13.89
CA GLY A 28 8.83 17.42 -14.25
C GLY A 28 9.48 16.44 -13.28
N ASP A 29 10.11 16.93 -12.18
CA ASP A 29 10.78 16.07 -11.18
C ASP A 29 9.79 15.20 -10.37
N CYS A 30 8.50 15.47 -10.51
CA CYS A 30 7.43 14.66 -9.90
C CYS A 30 6.92 13.54 -10.83
N PHE A 31 7.38 13.49 -12.09
CA PHE A 31 7.00 12.41 -12.98
C PHE A 31 7.52 11.07 -12.45
N ASN A 32 6.63 10.11 -12.36
CA ASN A 32 6.95 8.76 -11.91
C ASN A 32 6.11 7.75 -12.68
N VAL A 33 6.76 6.92 -13.48
CA VAL A 33 6.09 5.95 -14.34
C VAL A 33 5.24 4.95 -13.54
N PHE A 34 5.70 4.55 -12.37
CA PHE A 34 4.98 3.59 -11.52
C PHE A 34 3.68 4.17 -10.96
N ASN A 35 3.68 5.45 -10.57
CA ASN A 35 2.47 6.17 -10.17
C ASN A 35 1.52 6.34 -11.36
N THR A 36 2.03 6.69 -12.53
CA THR A 36 1.23 6.87 -13.76
C THR A 36 0.54 5.58 -14.19
N LEU A 37 1.19 4.43 -13.99
CA LEU A 37 0.62 3.11 -14.30
C LEU A 37 -0.28 2.55 -13.18
N GLY A 38 -0.49 3.27 -12.09
CA GLY A 38 -1.31 2.81 -10.96
C GLY A 38 -0.69 1.66 -10.16
N LEU A 39 0.64 1.47 -10.24
CA LEU A 39 1.33 0.33 -9.62
C LEU A 39 1.84 0.60 -8.21
N ARG A 40 1.61 1.79 -7.66
CA ARG A 40 2.18 2.29 -6.40
C ARG A 40 2.14 1.30 -5.23
N SER A 41 1.05 0.55 -5.10
CA SER A 41 0.82 -0.41 -4.01
C SER A 41 0.81 -1.87 -4.47
N ASN A 42 1.18 -2.14 -5.73
CA ASN A 42 1.11 -3.48 -6.26
C ASN A 42 2.34 -4.30 -5.84
N GLU A 43 2.18 -5.17 -4.84
CA GLU A 43 3.25 -5.98 -4.27
C GLU A 43 3.90 -6.89 -5.32
N VAL A 44 3.10 -7.61 -6.08
CA VAL A 44 3.58 -8.64 -7.02
C VAL A 44 4.13 -8.03 -8.30
N ARG A 45 3.29 -7.24 -9.02
CA ARG A 45 3.63 -6.75 -10.37
C ARG A 45 4.65 -5.63 -10.39
N LEU A 46 4.82 -4.91 -9.27
CA LEU A 46 5.84 -3.89 -9.17
C LEU A 46 6.92 -4.29 -8.18
N HIS A 47 6.61 -4.32 -6.89
CA HIS A 47 7.65 -4.36 -5.88
C HIS A 47 8.46 -5.66 -5.93
N SER A 48 7.81 -6.80 -5.88
CA SER A 48 8.51 -8.11 -5.95
C SER A 48 9.19 -8.31 -7.30
N ALA A 49 8.50 -7.98 -8.41
CA ALA A 49 9.06 -8.14 -9.75
C ALA A 49 10.28 -7.24 -9.99
N PHE A 50 10.21 -5.97 -9.56
CA PHE A 50 11.31 -5.02 -9.76
C PHE A 50 12.53 -5.34 -8.89
N LEU A 51 12.31 -5.69 -7.61
CA LEU A 51 13.40 -6.13 -6.74
C LEU A 51 14.05 -7.41 -7.30
N ALA A 52 13.25 -8.38 -7.74
CA ALA A 52 13.75 -9.61 -8.32
C ALA A 52 14.58 -9.35 -9.58
N GLU A 53 14.14 -8.46 -10.48
CA GLU A 53 14.91 -8.07 -11.67
C GLU A 53 16.28 -7.50 -11.29
N LEU A 54 16.35 -6.59 -10.30
CA LEU A 54 17.60 -6.01 -9.85
C LEU A 54 18.52 -7.00 -9.13
N LEU A 55 17.94 -8.02 -8.48
CA LEU A 55 18.68 -9.08 -7.78
C LEU A 55 19.12 -10.22 -8.71
N ASN A 56 18.65 -10.23 -9.95
CA ASN A 56 18.98 -11.26 -10.92
C ASN A 56 20.33 -11.00 -11.60
N PRO A 57 21.35 -11.84 -11.44
CA PRO A 57 22.64 -11.67 -12.14
C PRO A 57 22.53 -11.68 -13.66
N ASP A 58 21.52 -12.35 -14.21
CA ASP A 58 21.21 -12.42 -15.64
C ASP A 58 20.12 -11.42 -16.06
N GLY A 59 19.75 -10.48 -15.16
CA GLY A 59 18.76 -9.45 -15.41
C GLY A 59 19.16 -8.49 -16.52
N ASN A 60 18.14 -7.83 -17.11
CA ASN A 60 18.33 -6.90 -18.24
C ASN A 60 19.09 -5.62 -17.85
N HIS A 61 19.39 -5.41 -16.58
CA HIS A 61 20.17 -4.28 -16.09
C HIS A 61 21.67 -4.37 -16.52
N GLY A 62 22.17 -5.56 -16.89
CA GLY A 62 23.51 -5.78 -17.43
C GLY A 62 24.66 -5.52 -16.45
N LEU A 63 24.39 -5.60 -15.13
CA LEU A 63 25.38 -5.38 -14.05
C LEU A 63 25.76 -6.69 -13.33
N LYS A 64 25.36 -7.83 -13.91
CA LYS A 64 25.63 -9.15 -13.35
C LYS A 64 25.23 -9.23 -11.86
N ASP A 65 26.08 -9.77 -11.02
CA ASP A 65 25.84 -9.96 -9.59
C ASP A 65 26.16 -8.74 -8.70
N ALA A 66 26.54 -7.61 -9.31
CA ALA A 66 26.96 -6.44 -8.53
C ALA A 66 25.86 -5.90 -7.62
N MET A 67 24.62 -5.82 -8.12
CA MET A 67 23.48 -5.36 -7.31
C MET A 67 23.12 -6.39 -6.23
N LEU A 68 23.16 -7.68 -6.53
CA LEU A 68 22.93 -8.75 -5.55
C LEU A 68 23.96 -8.68 -4.41
N LYS A 69 25.25 -8.51 -4.72
CA LYS A 69 26.30 -8.39 -3.72
C LYS A 69 26.09 -7.20 -2.77
N GLU A 70 25.65 -6.06 -3.29
CA GLU A 70 25.30 -4.91 -2.45
C GLU A 70 24.04 -5.13 -1.63
N PHE A 71 23.06 -5.89 -2.14
CA PHE A 71 21.90 -6.31 -1.35
C PHE A 71 22.30 -7.20 -0.19
N LEU A 72 23.08 -8.24 -0.43
CA LEU A 72 23.61 -9.14 0.61
C LEU A 72 24.31 -8.35 1.73
N ALA A 73 25.18 -7.41 1.34
CA ALA A 73 25.86 -6.54 2.30
C ALA A 73 24.87 -5.63 3.07
N ALA A 74 23.81 -5.12 2.41
CA ALA A 74 22.82 -4.24 3.03
C ALA A 74 21.98 -4.96 4.10
N ILE A 75 21.78 -6.27 3.96
CA ILE A 75 21.08 -7.12 4.94
C ILE A 75 22.01 -7.87 5.90
N GLY A 76 23.28 -7.52 5.94
CA GLY A 76 24.26 -8.09 6.88
C GLY A 76 24.78 -9.48 6.53
N LEU A 77 24.56 -9.94 5.30
CA LEU A 77 25.11 -11.20 4.81
C LEU A 77 26.44 -11.01 4.09
N LYS A 78 27.23 -12.09 4.02
CA LYS A 78 28.44 -12.10 3.18
C LYS A 78 28.06 -11.92 1.72
N ARG A 79 28.87 -11.18 0.96
CA ARG A 79 28.64 -10.88 -0.46
C ARG A 79 28.64 -12.12 -1.38
N ASP A 80 29.16 -13.23 -0.90
CA ASP A 80 29.26 -14.52 -1.57
C ASP A 80 28.33 -15.59 -0.95
N TYR A 81 27.36 -15.18 -0.12
CA TYR A 81 26.41 -16.11 0.51
C TYR A 81 25.66 -16.97 -0.52
N ILE A 82 25.33 -16.40 -1.68
CA ILE A 82 24.86 -17.11 -2.87
C ILE A 82 25.87 -16.80 -3.98
N SER A 83 26.71 -17.79 -4.34
CA SER A 83 27.85 -17.56 -5.22
C SER A 83 27.49 -17.63 -6.71
N ASN A 84 26.51 -18.44 -7.07
CA ASN A 84 26.04 -18.63 -8.45
C ASN A 84 24.51 -18.62 -8.44
N CYS A 85 23.91 -17.46 -8.11
CA CYS A 85 22.47 -17.31 -8.14
C CYS A 85 22.00 -17.59 -9.57
N ASN A 86 21.49 -18.79 -9.80
CA ASN A 86 21.02 -19.25 -11.12
C ASN A 86 19.50 -19.27 -11.20
N THR A 87 18.83 -18.95 -10.11
CA THR A 87 17.38 -18.93 -10.04
C THR A 87 16.92 -17.75 -9.21
N ASN A 88 16.21 -16.85 -9.87
CA ASN A 88 15.51 -15.72 -9.26
C ASN A 88 14.06 -15.80 -9.73
N ILE A 89 13.15 -16.19 -8.85
CA ILE A 89 11.76 -16.44 -9.18
C ILE A 89 10.86 -15.58 -8.31
N VAL A 90 9.93 -14.90 -8.95
CA VAL A 90 8.82 -14.21 -8.32
C VAL A 90 7.61 -15.15 -8.28
N GLU A 91 6.86 -15.13 -7.18
CA GLU A 91 5.63 -15.92 -7.03
C GLU A 91 5.87 -17.44 -7.19
N ARG A 92 6.93 -17.96 -6.57
CA ARG A 92 7.26 -19.39 -6.59
C ARG A 92 6.17 -20.21 -5.90
N TYR A 93 5.40 -20.97 -6.68
CA TYR A 93 4.47 -21.96 -6.11
C TYR A 93 5.23 -23.13 -5.48
N ILE A 94 4.97 -23.39 -4.20
CA ILE A 94 5.63 -24.44 -3.40
C ILE A 94 4.67 -25.53 -2.93
N GLY A 95 3.57 -25.72 -3.63
CA GLY A 95 2.56 -26.73 -3.35
C GLY A 95 1.24 -26.19 -2.80
N GLU A 96 0.28 -27.07 -2.65
CA GLU A 96 -1.02 -26.75 -2.07
C GLU A 96 -0.86 -26.27 -0.63
N ARG A 97 -1.61 -25.24 -0.28
CA ARG A 97 -1.54 -24.58 1.03
C ARG A 97 -2.17 -25.45 2.11
N THR A 98 -1.37 -25.82 3.09
CA THR A 98 -1.77 -26.47 4.34
C THR A 98 -1.41 -25.59 5.54
N GLU A 99 -1.57 -26.08 6.75
CA GLU A 99 -1.15 -25.38 7.96
C GLU A 99 0.38 -25.22 8.03
N THR A 100 1.15 -26.19 7.54
CA THR A 100 2.61 -26.24 7.72
C THR A 100 3.41 -26.26 6.43
N THR A 101 2.76 -26.40 5.27
CA THR A 101 3.41 -26.49 3.95
C THR A 101 2.66 -25.73 2.88
N GLY A 102 3.29 -25.54 1.72
CA GLY A 102 2.66 -24.97 0.54
C GLY A 102 2.49 -23.44 0.58
N GLY A 103 1.96 -22.92 -0.51
CA GLY A 103 1.76 -21.49 -0.72
C GLY A 103 2.56 -20.96 -1.90
N ARG A 104 2.85 -19.66 -1.88
CA ARG A 104 3.54 -18.97 -2.96
C ARG A 104 4.49 -17.95 -2.36
N ILE A 105 5.79 -18.14 -2.58
CA ILE A 105 6.87 -17.26 -2.08
C ILE A 105 7.01 -16.08 -3.01
N ASP A 106 7.04 -14.86 -2.48
CA ASP A 106 7.10 -13.63 -3.29
C ASP A 106 8.40 -13.54 -4.09
N ILE A 107 9.56 -13.73 -3.46
CA ILE A 107 10.86 -13.76 -4.15
C ILE A 107 11.71 -14.88 -3.54
N ILE A 108 12.33 -15.68 -4.39
CA ILE A 108 13.33 -16.65 -3.99
C ILE A 108 14.57 -16.54 -4.86
N LEU A 109 15.72 -16.43 -4.20
CA LEU A 109 17.04 -16.48 -4.80
C LEU A 109 17.72 -17.77 -4.34
N GLU A 110 18.20 -18.58 -5.26
CA GLU A 110 18.87 -19.86 -4.92
C GLU A 110 20.03 -20.16 -5.86
N ASP A 111 21.03 -20.86 -5.35
CA ASP A 111 22.16 -21.42 -6.13
C ASP A 111 22.15 -22.96 -6.18
N GLY A 112 21.08 -23.58 -5.69
CA GLY A 112 20.91 -25.03 -5.56
C GLY A 112 21.30 -25.60 -4.20
N GLU A 113 22.15 -24.91 -3.45
CA GLU A 113 22.61 -25.31 -2.11
C GLU A 113 22.12 -24.38 -1.01
N TYR A 114 22.13 -23.07 -1.28
CA TYR A 114 21.68 -22.00 -0.40
C TYR A 114 20.52 -21.22 -1.02
N ALA A 115 19.71 -20.60 -0.18
CA ALA A 115 18.62 -19.75 -0.64
C ALA A 115 18.42 -18.53 0.23
N ILE A 116 17.81 -17.51 -0.39
CA ILE A 116 17.17 -16.39 0.29
C ILE A 116 15.70 -16.40 -0.11
N ILE A 117 14.84 -16.51 0.86
CA ILE A 117 13.39 -16.52 0.73
C ILE A 117 12.89 -15.20 1.28
N ILE A 118 12.21 -14.40 0.46
CA ILE A 118 11.71 -13.07 0.84
C ILE A 118 10.19 -13.08 0.74
N GLU A 119 9.55 -12.79 1.87
CA GLU A 119 8.15 -12.40 1.93
C GLU A 119 8.07 -10.88 1.94
N ASN A 120 7.34 -10.31 0.98
CA ASN A 120 7.25 -8.88 0.74
C ASN A 120 5.86 -8.34 1.09
N LYS A 121 5.79 -7.36 1.99
CA LYS A 121 4.56 -6.72 2.45
C LYS A 121 4.63 -5.21 2.27
N ILE A 122 3.77 -4.68 1.41
CA ILE A 122 3.56 -3.23 1.29
C ILE A 122 2.37 -2.79 2.14
N TYR A 123 1.19 -3.35 1.90
CA TYR A 123 -0.03 -3.07 2.65
C TYR A 123 -0.83 -4.34 2.99
N ALA A 124 -0.48 -5.49 2.41
CA ALA A 124 -1.15 -6.73 2.69
C ALA A 124 -0.90 -7.19 4.12
N ILE A 125 -1.91 -7.77 4.73
CA ILE A 125 -1.80 -8.40 6.04
C ILE A 125 -1.14 -9.77 5.95
N ASP A 126 -0.60 -10.24 7.06
CA ASP A 126 -0.06 -11.58 7.16
C ASP A 126 -1.14 -12.64 6.98
N GLN A 127 -0.76 -13.71 6.29
CA GLN A 127 -1.59 -14.90 6.20
C GLN A 127 -1.24 -15.89 7.31
N TYR A 128 -2.26 -16.61 7.77
CA TYR A 128 -2.09 -17.65 8.79
C TYR A 128 -1.00 -18.65 8.41
N HIS A 129 -0.02 -18.84 9.32
CA HIS A 129 1.14 -19.73 9.19
C HIS A 129 2.03 -19.49 7.94
N GLN A 130 2.05 -18.27 7.40
CA GLN A 130 2.78 -17.99 6.15
C GLN A 130 4.28 -18.19 6.31
N LEU A 131 4.91 -17.53 7.27
CA LEU A 131 6.35 -17.69 7.50
C LEU A 131 6.71 -19.09 8.02
N LEU A 132 5.82 -19.74 8.76
CA LEU A 132 6.01 -21.13 9.16
C LEU A 132 6.14 -22.06 7.94
N ARG A 133 5.26 -21.94 6.96
CA ARG A 133 5.30 -22.74 5.73
C ARG A 133 6.58 -22.50 4.94
N TYR A 134 7.03 -21.26 4.83
CA TYR A 134 8.25 -20.90 4.09
C TYR A 134 9.51 -21.35 4.82
N ASN A 135 9.55 -21.28 6.14
CA ASN A 135 10.62 -21.82 6.95
C ASN A 135 10.73 -23.36 6.78
N ASN A 136 9.60 -24.07 6.79
CA ASN A 136 9.58 -25.52 6.58
C ASN A 136 10.03 -25.89 5.17
N TYR A 137 9.60 -25.14 4.15
CA TYR A 137 10.11 -25.30 2.79
C TYR A 137 11.61 -25.09 2.71
N GLY A 138 12.13 -24.02 3.33
CA GLY A 138 13.56 -23.72 3.37
C GLY A 138 14.37 -24.85 4.02
N LYS A 139 13.93 -25.33 5.19
CA LYS A 139 14.59 -26.47 5.89
C LYS A 139 14.61 -27.75 5.07
N GLN A 140 13.53 -28.04 4.35
CA GLN A 140 13.44 -29.25 3.52
C GLN A 140 14.27 -29.14 2.24
N ARG A 141 14.21 -27.99 1.57
CA ARG A 141 14.78 -27.83 0.22
C ARG A 141 16.27 -27.44 0.23
N PHE A 142 16.71 -26.70 1.26
CA PHE A 142 18.07 -26.14 1.36
C PHE A 142 18.74 -26.56 2.67
N PRO A 143 19.13 -27.84 2.81
CA PRO A 143 19.72 -28.36 4.07
C PRO A 143 21.09 -27.75 4.40
N LYS A 144 21.81 -27.16 3.42
CA LYS A 144 23.05 -26.43 3.66
C LYS A 144 22.84 -25.05 4.26
N GLY A 145 21.69 -24.43 3.99
CA GLY A 145 21.27 -23.18 4.61
C GLY A 145 20.34 -22.35 3.76
N PHE A 146 19.51 -21.60 4.44
CA PHE A 146 18.68 -20.56 3.82
C PHE A 146 18.51 -19.37 4.78
N LYS A 147 18.11 -18.23 4.23
CA LYS A 147 17.68 -17.06 5.01
C LYS A 147 16.25 -16.72 4.67
N LEU A 148 15.42 -16.62 5.69
CA LEU A 148 14.06 -16.17 5.58
C LEU A 148 14.01 -14.67 5.92
N ILE A 149 13.51 -13.88 5.00
CA ILE A 149 13.45 -12.43 5.10
C ILE A 149 12.00 -11.98 5.08
N TYR A 150 11.64 -11.15 6.03
CA TYR A 150 10.36 -10.46 6.08
C TYR A 150 10.59 -8.99 5.77
N LEU A 151 10.15 -8.56 4.58
CA LEU A 151 10.34 -7.22 4.05
C LEU A 151 9.05 -6.43 4.19
N THR A 152 9.07 -5.34 4.97
CA THR A 152 7.93 -4.45 5.18
C THR A 152 8.34 -2.99 4.94
N LEU A 153 7.38 -2.06 4.96
CA LEU A 153 7.69 -0.63 4.75
C LEU A 153 8.64 -0.08 5.80
N ASP A 154 8.45 -0.44 7.06
CA ASP A 154 9.16 0.09 8.23
C ASP A 154 10.08 -0.93 8.95
N GLY A 155 9.97 -2.22 8.62
CA GLY A 155 10.76 -3.30 9.21
C GLY A 155 10.16 -3.91 10.48
N HIS A 156 8.85 -3.76 10.70
CA HIS A 156 8.18 -4.41 11.83
C HIS A 156 8.21 -5.94 11.75
N GLU A 157 8.01 -6.58 12.87
CA GLU A 157 7.96 -8.03 12.99
C GLU A 157 6.68 -8.61 12.38
N ALA A 158 6.76 -9.85 11.91
CA ALA A 158 5.61 -10.60 11.46
C ALA A 158 4.62 -10.89 12.59
N SER A 159 3.34 -11.01 12.25
CA SER A 159 2.30 -11.32 13.23
C SER A 159 2.48 -12.74 13.80
N LYS A 160 1.96 -12.96 15.00
CA LYS A 160 1.90 -14.30 15.59
C LYS A 160 1.14 -15.29 14.71
N ASP A 161 0.11 -14.83 14.03
CA ASP A 161 -0.67 -15.64 13.10
C ASP A 161 0.20 -16.18 11.94
N SER A 162 1.19 -15.41 11.47
CA SER A 162 2.12 -15.83 10.41
C SER A 162 3.17 -16.83 10.90
N LEU A 163 3.60 -16.68 12.14
CA LEU A 163 4.62 -17.53 12.78
C LEU A 163 4.04 -18.83 13.35
N GLY A 164 2.77 -18.80 13.77
CA GLY A 164 2.20 -19.82 14.65
C GLY A 164 2.88 -19.80 16.03
N ASP A 165 2.74 -20.87 16.79
CA ASP A 165 3.39 -21.02 18.11
C ASP A 165 4.85 -21.54 17.97
N ASN A 166 5.55 -21.20 16.88
CA ASN A 166 6.88 -21.71 16.60
C ASN A 166 7.93 -20.59 16.66
N GLU A 167 9.10 -20.89 17.20
CA GLU A 167 10.28 -20.06 17.03
C GLU A 167 10.85 -20.25 15.62
N ILE A 168 10.82 -19.18 14.81
CA ILE A 168 11.29 -19.15 13.44
C ILE A 168 12.42 -18.12 13.35
N ASP A 169 13.58 -18.55 12.84
CA ASP A 169 14.68 -17.62 12.52
C ASP A 169 14.36 -16.91 11.20
N TYR A 170 14.07 -15.61 11.28
CA TYR A 170 13.83 -14.74 10.12
C TYR A 170 14.39 -13.34 10.39
N HIS A 171 14.71 -12.62 9.31
CA HIS A 171 15.22 -11.26 9.38
C HIS A 171 14.17 -10.26 8.92
N CYS A 172 13.84 -9.29 9.78
CA CYS A 172 13.06 -8.13 9.39
C CYS A 172 13.94 -7.11 8.68
N ILE A 173 13.57 -6.76 7.46
CA ILE A 173 14.17 -5.66 6.73
C ILE A 173 13.10 -4.66 6.28
N SER A 174 13.52 -3.43 5.99
CA SER A 174 12.58 -2.36 5.66
C SER A 174 12.87 -1.74 4.31
N TYR A 175 11.81 -1.30 3.63
CA TYR A 175 11.93 -0.40 2.48
C TYR A 175 12.55 0.92 2.90
N LYS A 176 12.11 1.47 4.03
CA LYS A 176 12.55 2.76 4.59
C LYS A 176 14.04 2.85 4.83
N GLY A 177 14.69 1.76 5.22
CA GLY A 177 16.11 1.71 5.54
C GLY A 177 16.90 0.85 4.56
N HIS A 178 16.76 -0.46 4.65
CA HIS A 178 17.59 -1.43 3.94
C HIS A 178 17.47 -1.30 2.42
N ILE A 179 16.25 -1.28 1.89
CA ILE A 179 16.01 -1.21 0.44
C ILE A 179 16.44 0.14 -0.12
N LEU A 180 16.10 1.27 0.52
CA LEU A 180 16.55 2.58 0.04
C LEU A 180 18.08 2.72 0.03
N ASN A 181 18.76 2.22 1.07
CA ASN A 181 20.22 2.23 1.11
C ASN A 181 20.84 1.39 0.01
N TRP A 182 20.30 0.19 -0.23
CA TRP A 182 20.71 -0.67 -1.33
C TRP A 182 20.48 -0.03 -2.69
N LEU A 183 19.26 0.47 -2.95
CA LEU A 183 18.92 1.12 -4.23
C LEU A 183 19.80 2.34 -4.52
N SER A 184 20.18 3.10 -3.49
CA SER A 184 21.11 4.23 -3.65
C SER A 184 22.48 3.79 -4.15
N LYS A 185 22.98 2.63 -3.72
CA LYS A 185 24.20 2.01 -4.26
C LYS A 185 23.99 1.49 -5.66
N CYS A 186 22.81 0.90 -5.96
CA CYS A 186 22.46 0.45 -7.31
C CYS A 186 22.48 1.59 -8.33
N VAL A 187 22.00 2.79 -7.96
CA VAL A 187 22.10 4.01 -8.81
C VAL A 187 23.56 4.32 -9.15
N MET A 188 24.47 4.21 -8.17
CA MET A 188 25.89 4.45 -8.40
C MET A 188 26.52 3.37 -9.29
N LEU A 189 26.14 2.11 -9.13
CA LEU A 189 26.59 1.02 -10.00
C LEU A 189 26.11 1.19 -11.45
N ALA A 190 24.95 1.79 -11.64
CA ALA A 190 24.33 2.03 -12.94
C ALA A 190 24.71 3.38 -13.56
N TYR A 191 25.85 4.00 -13.17
CA TYR A 191 26.21 5.36 -13.60
C TYR A 191 26.26 5.52 -15.13
N ASP A 192 26.73 4.50 -15.85
CA ASP A 192 26.87 4.44 -17.30
C ASP A 192 25.65 3.80 -18.02
N LYS A 193 24.60 3.46 -17.27
CA LYS A 193 23.37 2.80 -17.77
C LYS A 193 22.15 3.67 -17.49
N PRO A 194 21.92 4.73 -18.29
CA PRO A 194 20.93 5.75 -17.98
C PRO A 194 19.52 5.21 -17.79
N LEU A 195 19.05 4.26 -18.58
CA LEU A 195 17.71 3.68 -18.45
C LEU A 195 17.54 2.97 -17.11
N VAL A 196 18.53 2.18 -16.70
CA VAL A 196 18.51 1.48 -15.41
C VAL A 196 18.58 2.47 -14.25
N ARG A 197 19.53 3.41 -14.32
CA ARG A 197 19.74 4.44 -13.29
C ARG A 197 18.49 5.29 -13.05
N GLU A 198 17.87 5.80 -14.10
CA GLU A 198 16.71 6.67 -13.99
C GLU A 198 15.47 5.89 -13.51
N THR A 199 15.31 4.62 -13.93
CA THR A 199 14.22 3.77 -13.43
C THR A 199 14.38 3.48 -11.94
N ILE A 200 15.59 3.16 -11.48
CA ILE A 200 15.86 2.99 -10.04
C ILE A 200 15.62 4.30 -9.28
N SER A 201 16.01 5.45 -9.83
CA SER A 201 15.77 6.77 -9.23
C SER A 201 14.29 7.10 -9.06
N GLN A 202 13.45 6.74 -10.05
CA GLN A 202 12.00 6.85 -9.95
C GLN A 202 11.45 5.90 -8.89
N TYR A 203 11.96 4.67 -8.80
CA TYR A 203 11.54 3.71 -7.79
C TYR A 203 11.93 4.17 -6.37
N ILE A 204 13.12 4.73 -6.18
CA ILE A 204 13.52 5.38 -4.91
C ILE A 204 12.53 6.49 -4.53
N THR A 205 12.14 7.32 -5.49
CA THR A 205 11.15 8.38 -5.25
C THR A 205 9.80 7.80 -4.80
N LEU A 206 9.34 6.74 -5.45
CA LEU A 206 8.13 6.02 -5.05
C LEU A 206 8.25 5.45 -3.63
N ILE A 207 9.35 4.75 -3.32
CA ILE A 207 9.57 4.20 -1.97
C ILE A 207 9.57 5.29 -0.91
N LYS A 208 10.22 6.43 -1.16
CA LYS A 208 10.16 7.57 -0.23
C LYS A 208 8.74 8.08 0.00
N GLN A 209 7.90 8.11 -1.03
CA GLN A 209 6.49 8.50 -0.91
C GLN A 209 5.67 7.52 -0.06
N ILE A 210 5.83 6.20 -0.29
CA ILE A 210 5.06 5.20 0.47
C ILE A 210 5.57 4.97 1.90
N THR A 211 6.82 5.37 2.18
CA THR A 211 7.42 5.30 3.53
C THR A 211 7.39 6.64 4.28
N GLY A 212 6.78 7.69 3.71
CA GLY A 212 6.68 9.00 4.34
C GLY A 212 8.02 9.76 4.44
N GLN A 213 8.97 9.50 3.54
CA GLN A 213 10.30 10.12 3.51
C GLN A 213 10.47 11.12 2.35
N ASP A 214 9.36 11.59 1.79
CA ASP A 214 9.37 12.55 0.66
C ASP A 214 9.56 14.02 1.08
N MET A 215 9.40 14.32 2.37
CA MET A 215 9.71 15.62 2.95
C MET A 215 11.22 15.87 2.95
N ASN A 216 11.63 17.11 2.80
CA ASN A 216 13.03 17.51 2.95
C ASN A 216 13.52 17.17 4.36
N LYS A 217 14.74 16.63 4.47
CA LYS A 217 15.33 16.24 5.75
C LYS A 217 15.39 17.40 6.74
N ASP A 218 15.82 18.59 6.30
CA ASP A 218 15.91 19.77 7.17
C ASP A 218 14.53 20.20 7.70
N SER A 219 13.48 20.10 6.86
CA SER A 219 12.11 20.38 7.27
C SER A 219 11.59 19.34 8.26
N SER A 220 11.91 18.07 8.04
CA SER A 220 11.57 16.97 8.94
C SER A 220 12.28 17.14 10.30
N ASP A 221 13.58 17.37 10.30
CA ASP A 221 14.40 17.57 11.50
C ASP A 221 13.86 18.75 12.33
N ARG A 222 13.53 19.87 11.68
CA ARG A 222 12.93 21.03 12.36
C ARG A 222 11.58 20.70 13.01
N ILE A 223 10.72 19.91 12.37
CA ILE A 223 9.45 19.48 12.97
C ILE A 223 9.71 18.59 14.19
N VAL A 224 10.68 17.67 14.09
CA VAL A 224 11.08 16.81 15.21
C VAL A 224 11.59 17.64 16.40
N ASP A 225 12.46 18.61 16.16
CA ASP A 225 12.99 19.50 17.21
C ASP A 225 11.88 20.33 17.87
N LEU A 226 10.95 20.87 17.07
CA LEU A 226 9.78 21.57 17.59
C LEU A 226 8.89 20.65 18.43
N ALA A 227 8.69 19.41 18.02
CA ALA A 227 7.92 18.42 18.73
C ALA A 227 8.56 18.05 20.09
N ILE A 228 9.88 17.77 20.10
CA ILE A 228 10.62 17.43 21.32
C ILE A 228 10.54 18.58 22.34
N ASN A 229 10.71 19.82 21.88
CA ASN A 229 10.65 20.99 22.72
C ASN A 229 9.23 21.34 23.24
N ASN A 230 8.19 20.67 22.74
CA ASN A 230 6.79 20.90 23.09
C ASN A 230 6.03 19.57 23.32
N MET A 231 6.69 18.61 23.92
CA MET A 231 6.25 17.20 23.97
C MET A 231 4.87 17.03 24.61
N GLU A 232 4.53 17.84 25.63
CA GLU A 232 3.21 17.80 26.28
C GLU A 232 2.07 18.09 25.28
N ALA A 233 2.24 19.13 24.45
CA ALA A 233 1.25 19.46 23.41
C ALA A 233 1.19 18.38 22.32
N VAL A 234 2.32 17.81 21.96
CA VAL A 234 2.41 16.73 20.96
C VAL A 234 1.71 15.48 21.47
N VAL A 235 1.95 15.06 22.71
CA VAL A 235 1.27 13.91 23.33
C VAL A 235 -0.24 14.14 23.36
N ALA A 236 -0.70 15.32 23.74
CA ALA A 236 -2.12 15.64 23.73
C ALA A 236 -2.77 15.54 22.33
N LEU A 237 -2.04 15.93 21.27
CA LEU A 237 -2.52 15.73 19.89
C LEU A 237 -2.53 14.26 19.49
N MET A 238 -1.51 13.49 19.88
CA MET A 238 -1.41 12.06 19.58
C MET A 238 -2.52 11.26 20.28
N ASP A 239 -2.81 11.56 21.53
CA ASP A 239 -3.88 10.92 22.31
C ASP A 239 -5.27 11.19 21.70
N ASN A 240 -5.46 12.35 21.08
CA ASN A 240 -6.72 12.72 20.41
C ASN A 240 -6.74 12.40 18.90
N ARG A 241 -5.76 11.69 18.38
CA ARG A 241 -5.62 11.40 16.94
C ARG A 241 -6.85 10.71 16.36
N ALA A 242 -7.38 9.70 17.03
CA ALA A 242 -8.53 8.95 16.58
C ALA A 242 -9.78 9.85 16.46
N GLU A 243 -10.01 10.70 17.46
CA GLU A 243 -11.12 11.67 17.47
C GLU A 243 -10.97 12.72 16.36
N ILE A 244 -9.76 13.26 16.17
CA ILE A 244 -9.44 14.21 15.10
C ILE A 244 -9.72 13.58 13.73
N SER A 245 -9.26 12.35 13.50
CA SER A 245 -9.49 11.60 12.26
C SER A 245 -10.97 11.30 12.03
N SER A 246 -11.69 10.90 13.07
CA SER A 246 -13.14 10.63 13.02
C SER A 246 -13.92 11.88 12.65
N LYS A 247 -13.60 13.00 13.28
CA LYS A 247 -14.25 14.29 13.01
C LYS A 247 -13.96 14.80 11.59
N LEU A 248 -12.71 14.66 11.13
CA LEU A 248 -12.32 15.00 9.77
C LEU A 248 -13.14 14.21 8.73
N ARG A 249 -13.26 12.90 8.88
CA ARG A 249 -14.06 12.05 8.00
C ARG A 249 -15.54 12.43 8.03
N THR A 250 -16.07 12.64 9.21
CA THR A 250 -17.49 12.97 9.38
C THR A 250 -17.84 14.29 8.69
N GLU A 251 -17.07 15.34 8.90
CA GLU A 251 -17.39 16.69 8.38
C GLU A 251 -17.10 16.80 6.87
N PHE A 252 -16.01 16.22 6.38
CA PHE A 252 -15.53 16.48 5.02
C PHE A 252 -15.79 15.33 4.03
N ILE A 253 -16.23 14.15 4.51
CA ILE A 253 -16.60 13.04 3.64
C ILE A 253 -18.04 12.61 3.88
N PHE A 254 -18.38 12.14 5.10
CA PHE A 254 -19.70 11.52 5.32
C PHE A 254 -20.85 12.51 5.19
N LYS A 255 -20.70 13.71 5.71
CA LYS A 255 -21.73 14.76 5.62
C LYS A 255 -21.98 15.20 4.18
N PRO A 256 -20.98 15.59 3.36
CA PRO A 256 -21.18 15.89 1.96
C PRO A 256 -21.82 14.76 1.14
N LEU A 257 -21.41 13.51 1.39
CA LEU A 257 -22.00 12.35 0.72
C LEU A 257 -23.44 12.09 1.12
N LYS A 258 -23.77 12.29 2.39
CA LYS A 258 -25.16 12.21 2.86
C LYS A 258 -26.03 13.31 2.23
N GLU A 259 -25.55 14.54 2.19
CA GLU A 259 -26.25 15.68 1.56
C GLU A 259 -26.47 15.43 0.06
N PHE A 260 -25.46 14.90 -0.62
CA PHE A 260 -25.57 14.47 -2.02
C PHE A 260 -26.65 13.38 -2.20
N ALA A 261 -26.62 12.33 -1.38
CA ALA A 261 -27.60 11.24 -1.45
C ALA A 261 -29.04 11.75 -1.27
N VAL A 262 -29.27 12.62 -0.29
CA VAL A 262 -30.56 13.26 -0.06
C VAL A 262 -30.99 14.06 -1.29
N LYS A 263 -30.12 14.89 -1.88
CA LYS A 263 -30.40 15.68 -3.08
C LYS A 263 -30.77 14.82 -4.30
N MET A 264 -30.17 13.64 -4.41
CA MET A 264 -30.43 12.68 -5.49
C MET A 264 -31.63 11.76 -5.20
N GLY A 265 -32.27 11.86 -4.05
CA GLY A 265 -33.35 10.96 -3.64
C GLY A 265 -32.88 9.53 -3.35
N MET A 266 -31.60 9.35 -3.04
CA MET A 266 -31.01 8.05 -2.72
C MET A 266 -31.20 7.70 -1.24
N GLU A 267 -31.34 6.40 -0.95
CA GLU A 267 -31.17 5.88 0.39
C GLU A 267 -29.69 5.91 0.75
N PHE A 268 -29.36 6.40 1.94
CA PHE A 268 -28.01 6.46 2.48
C PHE A 268 -27.94 5.75 3.83
N LYS A 269 -27.00 4.81 3.99
CA LYS A 269 -26.73 4.13 5.27
C LYS A 269 -25.25 4.23 5.63
N LEU A 270 -24.99 4.57 6.87
CA LEU A 270 -23.67 4.48 7.49
C LEU A 270 -23.68 3.28 8.44
N ILE A 271 -22.98 2.22 8.07
CA ILE A 271 -22.72 1.06 8.93
C ILE A 271 -21.46 1.36 9.74
N LYS A 272 -21.61 1.43 11.06
CA LYS A 272 -20.46 1.56 12.01
C LYS A 272 -19.94 0.17 12.36
N GLU A 273 -18.78 0.13 13.01
CA GLU A 273 -18.20 -1.11 13.52
C GLU A 273 -19.16 -1.87 14.45
N GLY A 274 -19.25 -3.16 14.26
CA GLY A 274 -20.14 -4.07 14.99
C GLY A 274 -20.22 -5.42 14.27
N ASP A 275 -21.44 -5.91 14.02
CA ASP A 275 -21.70 -7.20 13.37
C ASP A 275 -21.43 -7.22 11.85
N GLU A 276 -21.25 -6.05 11.22
CA GLU A 276 -20.91 -5.91 9.79
C GLU A 276 -19.64 -5.06 9.61
N SER A 277 -18.92 -5.29 8.50
CA SER A 277 -17.81 -4.42 8.10
C SER A 277 -18.29 -2.99 7.89
N PRO A 278 -17.56 -1.98 8.41
CA PRO A 278 -17.94 -0.57 8.27
C PRO A 278 -18.12 -0.19 6.81
N ALA A 279 -19.24 0.45 6.47
CA ALA A 279 -19.54 0.81 5.10
C ALA A 279 -20.44 2.03 4.98
N LEU A 280 -20.27 2.78 3.88
CA LEU A 280 -21.25 3.72 3.38
C LEU A 280 -22.01 3.03 2.25
N LYS A 281 -23.32 2.95 2.35
CA LYS A 281 -24.17 2.29 1.36
C LYS A 281 -25.14 3.31 0.72
N PHE A 282 -25.22 3.29 -0.60
CA PHE A 282 -26.08 4.17 -1.40
C PHE A 282 -26.92 3.35 -2.37
N LYS A 283 -28.20 3.65 -2.50
CA LYS A 283 -29.02 3.07 -3.57
C LYS A 283 -30.14 3.98 -3.99
N MET A 284 -30.55 3.88 -5.25
CA MET A 284 -31.81 4.48 -5.71
C MET A 284 -33.01 3.71 -5.13
N PRO A 285 -34.15 4.34 -4.91
CA PRO A 285 -35.32 3.68 -4.32
C PRO A 285 -35.78 2.40 -5.05
N GLN A 286 -35.62 2.38 -6.38
CA GLN A 286 -35.99 1.26 -7.25
C GLN A 286 -34.95 0.14 -7.30
N TRP A 287 -33.76 0.33 -6.74
CA TRP A 287 -32.68 -0.68 -6.74
C TRP A 287 -32.79 -1.65 -5.59
N SER A 288 -32.36 -2.89 -5.80
CA SER A 288 -32.24 -3.91 -4.77
C SER A 288 -30.80 -4.10 -4.26
N HIS A 289 -29.83 -3.48 -4.92
CA HIS A 289 -28.42 -3.54 -4.54
C HIS A 289 -27.88 -2.16 -4.21
N TYR A 290 -26.74 -2.12 -3.49
CA TYR A 290 -26.11 -0.91 -3.04
C TYR A 290 -24.80 -0.65 -3.78
N ILE A 291 -24.54 0.62 -4.08
CA ILE A 291 -23.18 1.12 -4.23
C ILE A 291 -22.59 1.18 -2.82
N VAL A 292 -21.45 0.57 -2.60
CA VAL A 292 -20.84 0.44 -1.28
C VAL A 292 -19.45 1.06 -1.30
N ILE A 293 -19.17 1.89 -0.32
CA ILE A 293 -17.81 2.32 0.02
C ILE A 293 -17.46 1.62 1.31
N THR A 294 -16.40 0.84 1.28
CA THR A 294 -15.91 0.10 2.43
C THR A 294 -14.39 0.09 2.46
N ARG A 295 -13.82 -0.46 3.49
CA ARG A 295 -12.37 -0.62 3.66
C ARG A 295 -11.93 -2.02 3.26
N ASP A 296 -10.64 -2.17 3.00
CA ASP A 296 -9.98 -3.47 2.99
C ASP A 296 -10.06 -4.10 4.40
N ASP A 297 -10.41 -5.38 4.50
CA ASP A 297 -10.70 -6.11 5.75
C ASP A 297 -9.52 -6.28 6.71
N GLY A 298 -8.48 -5.43 6.60
CA GLY A 298 -7.45 -5.32 7.61
C GLY A 298 -8.03 -4.88 8.96
N ARG A 299 -7.61 -5.52 10.04
CA ARG A 299 -8.04 -5.31 11.44
C ARG A 299 -7.80 -3.89 12.02
N ASP A 300 -7.49 -2.92 11.17
CA ASP A 300 -7.27 -1.53 11.56
C ASP A 300 -8.61 -0.79 11.59
N SER A 301 -9.05 -0.34 12.78
CA SER A 301 -10.33 0.34 13.02
C SER A 301 -10.52 1.67 12.29
N ASP A 302 -9.50 2.15 11.62
CA ASP A 302 -9.41 3.49 11.06
C ASP A 302 -9.87 3.58 9.62
N TRP A 303 -10.99 3.30 9.15
CA TRP A 303 -11.51 3.64 7.80
C TRP A 303 -10.43 4.03 6.76
N LYS A 304 -9.33 3.28 6.68
CA LYS A 304 -8.23 3.49 5.72
C LYS A 304 -8.47 2.72 4.44
N ASN A 305 -7.78 3.12 3.37
CA ASN A 305 -7.73 2.38 2.12
C ASN A 305 -9.14 2.01 1.65
N LEU A 306 -9.97 3.04 1.49
CA LEU A 306 -11.35 2.87 1.07
C LEU A 306 -11.41 2.53 -0.42
N TYR A 307 -12.37 1.70 -0.78
CA TYR A 307 -12.74 1.44 -2.16
C TYR A 307 -14.26 1.52 -2.35
N ILE A 308 -14.68 1.75 -3.59
CA ILE A 308 -16.06 1.86 -4.00
C ILE A 308 -16.39 0.80 -5.04
N GLY A 309 -17.52 0.15 -4.90
CA GLY A 309 -18.01 -0.85 -5.84
C GLY A 309 -19.50 -1.12 -5.68
N ILE A 310 -20.04 -2.01 -6.49
CA ILE A 310 -21.42 -2.50 -6.34
C ILE A 310 -21.36 -3.87 -5.71
N SER A 311 -21.91 -3.99 -4.50
CA SER A 311 -21.86 -5.23 -3.73
C SER A 311 -22.91 -6.25 -4.19
N GLN A 312 -22.52 -7.50 -4.31
CA GLN A 312 -23.44 -8.62 -4.51
C GLN A 312 -24.32 -8.86 -3.28
N SER A 313 -23.84 -8.50 -2.09
CA SER A 313 -24.64 -8.56 -0.85
C SER A 313 -25.79 -7.57 -0.93
N SER A 314 -26.99 -8.08 -0.95
CA SER A 314 -28.22 -7.35 -1.22
C SER A 314 -29.25 -7.52 -0.09
N LEU A 315 -30.40 -6.87 -0.23
CA LEU A 315 -31.56 -7.11 0.62
C LEU A 315 -32.03 -8.57 0.47
N LEU A 316 -32.58 -9.12 1.54
CA LEU A 316 -33.13 -10.48 1.55
C LEU A 316 -34.07 -10.69 0.36
N GLY A 317 -33.78 -11.66 -0.50
CA GLY A 317 -34.61 -12.00 -1.67
C GLY A 317 -34.26 -11.27 -2.97
N ALA A 318 -33.21 -10.42 -3.01
CA ALA A 318 -32.77 -9.84 -4.26
C ALA A 318 -32.10 -10.91 -5.17
N LYS A 319 -32.27 -10.77 -6.49
CA LYS A 319 -31.63 -11.64 -7.46
C LYS A 319 -30.12 -11.31 -7.54
N GLU A 320 -29.30 -12.34 -7.74
CA GLU A 320 -27.88 -12.13 -8.00
C GLU A 320 -27.66 -11.27 -9.25
N LEU A 321 -26.71 -10.34 -9.14
CA LEU A 321 -26.27 -9.53 -10.28
C LEU A 321 -25.35 -10.35 -11.19
N PRO A 322 -25.46 -10.18 -12.52
CA PRO A 322 -24.54 -10.82 -13.46
C PRO A 322 -23.14 -10.20 -13.33
N ILE A 323 -22.10 -11.00 -13.47
CA ILE A 323 -20.72 -10.51 -13.52
C ILE A 323 -20.52 -9.79 -14.85
N ARG A 324 -20.41 -8.47 -14.82
CA ARG A 324 -20.26 -7.61 -16.00
C ARG A 324 -19.51 -6.33 -15.65
N GLN A 325 -18.32 -6.16 -16.21
CA GLN A 325 -17.48 -4.99 -15.95
C GLN A 325 -18.14 -3.67 -16.39
N LEU A 326 -18.27 -2.71 -15.47
CA LEU A 326 -18.54 -1.31 -15.81
C LEU A 326 -17.24 -0.62 -16.24
N SER A 327 -17.34 0.27 -17.22
CA SER A 327 -16.19 1.00 -17.75
C SER A 327 -15.66 2.05 -16.78
N CYS A 328 -16.49 2.49 -15.85
CA CYS A 328 -16.11 3.46 -14.82
C CYS A 328 -15.24 2.88 -13.69
N PHE A 329 -15.04 1.56 -13.61
CA PHE A 329 -14.19 0.93 -12.60
C PHE A 329 -12.87 0.42 -13.20
N SER A 330 -11.77 0.65 -12.48
CA SER A 330 -10.43 0.18 -12.87
C SER A 330 -10.16 -1.29 -12.50
N GLU A 331 -10.79 -1.79 -11.42
CA GLU A 331 -10.58 -3.16 -10.95
C GLU A 331 -11.65 -4.12 -11.48
N CYS A 332 -11.23 -5.36 -11.77
CA CYS A 332 -12.07 -6.35 -12.42
C CYS A 332 -13.28 -6.77 -11.59
N SER A 333 -14.38 -7.00 -12.30
CA SER A 333 -15.58 -7.61 -11.73
C SER A 333 -15.32 -9.05 -11.24
N ASN A 334 -15.98 -9.42 -10.15
CA ASN A 334 -15.91 -10.75 -9.55
C ASN A 334 -17.23 -11.10 -8.84
N THR A 335 -17.29 -12.24 -8.14
CA THR A 335 -18.50 -12.69 -7.45
C THR A 335 -18.95 -11.78 -6.30
N TYR A 336 -18.05 -11.04 -5.67
CA TYR A 336 -18.38 -10.11 -4.59
C TYR A 336 -18.71 -8.70 -5.11
N TRP A 337 -18.03 -8.29 -6.19
CA TRP A 337 -18.13 -7.00 -6.87
C TRP A 337 -18.52 -7.22 -8.33
N PRO A 338 -19.78 -7.58 -8.63
CA PRO A 338 -20.19 -8.09 -9.93
C PRO A 338 -20.02 -7.09 -11.08
N TYR A 339 -20.00 -5.80 -10.79
CA TYR A 339 -19.80 -4.75 -11.79
C TYR A 339 -18.41 -4.09 -11.73
N GLY A 340 -17.51 -4.59 -10.87
CA GLY A 340 -16.18 -4.03 -10.63
C GLY A 340 -16.13 -3.13 -9.40
N TRP A 341 -14.96 -2.62 -9.13
CA TRP A 341 -14.67 -1.75 -7.99
C TRP A 341 -13.43 -0.89 -8.24
N GLU A 342 -13.18 0.10 -7.37
CA GLU A 342 -12.04 1.00 -7.52
C GLU A 342 -11.58 1.56 -6.17
N TRP A 343 -10.26 1.70 -6.00
CA TRP A 343 -9.68 2.36 -4.84
C TRP A 343 -9.97 3.85 -4.82
N ILE A 344 -10.29 4.39 -3.65
CA ILE A 344 -10.45 5.82 -3.45
C ILE A 344 -9.12 6.41 -3.01
N LEU A 345 -8.58 7.32 -3.80
CA LEU A 345 -7.31 7.98 -3.49
C LEU A 345 -7.42 8.84 -2.22
N TYR A 346 -6.28 9.08 -1.57
CA TYR A 346 -6.16 9.94 -0.39
C TYR A 346 -6.97 9.47 0.84
N THR A 347 -7.21 8.17 0.97
CA THR A 347 -7.89 7.60 2.14
C THR A 347 -6.94 6.92 3.13
N ASP A 348 -5.64 7.10 2.98
CA ASP A 348 -4.64 6.78 4.00
C ASP A 348 -4.48 7.96 4.97
N TRP A 349 -5.21 7.91 6.10
CA TRP A 349 -5.21 8.96 7.12
C TRP A 349 -3.87 9.14 7.85
N HIS A 350 -2.89 8.27 7.62
CA HIS A 350 -1.54 8.40 8.15
C HIS A 350 -0.61 9.17 7.22
N SER A 351 -1.04 9.45 6.01
CA SER A 351 -0.30 10.23 5.03
C SER A 351 -0.70 11.71 5.07
N THR A 352 0.29 12.59 5.17
CA THR A 352 0.07 14.05 5.07
C THR A 352 -0.58 14.45 3.74
N SER A 353 -0.38 13.65 2.68
CA SER A 353 -0.99 13.87 1.37
C SER A 353 -2.52 13.72 1.36
N SER A 354 -3.11 13.05 2.34
CA SER A 354 -4.55 12.81 2.39
C SER A 354 -5.34 13.97 3.03
N TYR A 355 -4.77 14.66 4.02
CA TYR A 355 -5.53 15.66 4.79
C TYR A 355 -5.99 16.87 3.98
N LEU A 356 -5.14 17.38 3.09
CA LEU A 356 -5.50 18.53 2.27
C LEU A 356 -6.59 18.20 1.26
N PRO A 357 -6.49 17.14 0.43
CA PRO A 357 -7.56 16.71 -0.47
C PRO A 357 -8.91 16.48 0.22
N ILE A 358 -8.89 15.92 1.44
CA ILE A 358 -10.10 15.71 2.22
C ILE A 358 -10.70 17.05 2.63
N ARG A 359 -9.90 17.93 3.22
CA ARG A 359 -10.35 19.22 3.76
C ARG A 359 -10.90 20.18 2.71
N ILE A 360 -10.35 20.17 1.50
CA ILE A 360 -10.82 20.99 0.38
C ILE A 360 -11.96 20.33 -0.42
N GLY A 361 -12.41 19.13 0.01
CA GLY A 361 -13.54 18.43 -0.61
C GLY A 361 -13.20 17.66 -1.89
N GLU A 362 -11.92 17.52 -2.24
CA GLU A 362 -11.49 16.78 -3.44
C GLU A 362 -11.93 15.31 -3.38
N VAL A 363 -11.74 14.66 -2.23
CA VAL A 363 -12.12 13.25 -2.03
C VAL A 363 -13.63 13.07 -2.12
N SER A 364 -14.42 13.88 -1.43
CA SER A 364 -15.89 13.79 -1.48
C SER A 364 -16.44 14.10 -2.87
N ASN A 365 -15.89 15.09 -3.57
CA ASN A 365 -16.28 15.42 -4.94
C ASN A 365 -15.94 14.31 -5.94
N TRP A 366 -14.78 13.67 -5.79
CA TRP A 366 -14.40 12.50 -6.59
C TRP A 366 -15.40 11.36 -6.39
N ILE A 367 -15.73 11.03 -5.13
CA ILE A 367 -16.71 9.98 -4.80
C ILE A 367 -18.09 10.32 -5.41
N ILE A 368 -18.56 11.56 -5.27
CA ILE A 368 -19.82 12.01 -5.86
C ILE A 368 -19.82 11.85 -7.38
N SER A 369 -18.72 12.26 -8.04
CA SER A 369 -18.57 12.09 -9.48
C SER A 369 -18.60 10.60 -9.88
N LYS A 370 -17.92 9.75 -9.13
CA LYS A 370 -17.92 8.30 -9.36
C LYS A 370 -19.32 7.69 -9.20
N ILE A 371 -20.06 8.05 -8.16
CA ILE A 371 -21.44 7.56 -7.97
C ILE A 371 -22.33 7.98 -9.15
N ARG A 372 -22.17 9.19 -9.67
CA ARG A 372 -22.91 9.64 -10.87
C ARG A 372 -22.58 8.80 -12.10
N GLN A 373 -21.29 8.57 -12.37
CA GLN A 373 -20.83 7.71 -13.47
C GLN A 373 -21.41 6.30 -13.38
N ILE A 374 -21.44 5.74 -12.18
CA ILE A 374 -22.04 4.41 -11.94
C ILE A 374 -23.52 4.42 -12.27
N ILE A 375 -24.29 5.43 -11.81
CA ILE A 375 -25.71 5.54 -12.07
C ILE A 375 -25.97 5.66 -13.58
N GLU A 376 -25.29 6.61 -14.25
CA GLU A 376 -25.41 6.85 -15.69
C GLU A 376 -25.13 5.57 -16.50
N GLU A 377 -24.03 4.88 -16.20
CA GLU A 377 -23.65 3.66 -16.94
C GLU A 377 -24.64 2.50 -16.73
N ILE A 378 -25.21 2.37 -15.51
CA ILE A 378 -26.25 1.38 -15.21
C ILE A 378 -27.53 1.67 -15.97
N GLU A 379 -27.97 2.93 -15.98
CA GLU A 379 -29.19 3.36 -16.66
C GLU A 379 -29.03 3.24 -18.18
N ASP A 380 -27.94 3.71 -18.75
CA ASP A 380 -27.65 3.63 -20.20
C ASP A 380 -27.60 2.19 -20.72
N LYS A 381 -27.05 1.28 -19.92
CA LYS A 381 -26.94 -0.14 -20.30
C LYS A 381 -28.13 -0.98 -19.88
N GLY A 382 -29.11 -0.41 -19.17
CA GLY A 382 -30.27 -1.12 -18.64
C GLY A 382 -29.91 -2.29 -17.74
N LEU A 383 -28.86 -2.12 -16.88
CA LEU A 383 -28.37 -3.17 -16.03
C LEU A 383 -29.25 -3.38 -14.79
N PRO A 384 -29.42 -4.63 -14.31
CA PRO A 384 -30.16 -4.88 -13.08
C PRO A 384 -29.39 -4.33 -11.87
N MET A 385 -30.17 -3.80 -10.89
CA MET A 385 -29.67 -3.30 -9.60
C MET A 385 -30.56 -3.71 -8.45
#